data_c4ec8ce09b05ee1f07fdaccdb12be453
#
_entry.id   c4ec8ce09b05ee1f07fdaccdb12be453
#
_cell.length_a   1.000
_cell.length_b   1.000
_cell.length_c   1.000
_cell.angle_alpha   90.00
_cell.angle_beta   90.00
_cell.angle_gamma   90.00
#
_symmetry.space_group_name_H-M   'P 1'
#
loop_
_entity.id
_entity.type
_entity.pdbx_description
1 polymer ?
#
loop_
_entity_poly.entity_id
_entity_poly.type
_entity_poly.pdbx_seq_one_letter_code
_entity_poly.pdbx_strand_id
1 'polypeptide(L)'
;MRIVSLLPSATEIVCAIGLEDELVGITHECDWPPSVLGKPVVTRSTHDLIDAPSRTIHDQVTAAMHGGSSLYALDEEALAALAPDLVITQELCRVCAVGYEEVNEVVRRIDADITVISLEPTSIEGIFHSISTVGSMTEVEDAAVDVVEGLRERLSAVERRVSERRDAGRQPPRVVGLEWLDPPFAVGHWVPEQIRRAGGWDLLGADGAKARQTTWDEVLEVDPEMLFLMPCGYHLAETVEDWARTPRPTWFDDLPAARRGAVFAVDGSSYFSRPGPRVIDGIELLAEIMDPDGFVDVAPATGWTPVD
;
A
#
# COMPACT_ATOMS: atom_id res chain seq x y z
N MET A 1 15.44 6.13 -22.10
CA MET A 1 15.42 6.90 -20.83
C MET A 1 15.95 6.01 -19.73
N ARG A 2 16.67 6.54 -18.75
CA ARG A 2 17.17 5.77 -17.59
C ARG A 2 16.37 6.20 -16.35
N ILE A 3 15.62 5.27 -15.77
CA ILE A 3 14.67 5.55 -14.71
C ILE A 3 15.19 4.95 -13.40
N VAL A 4 15.16 5.72 -12.31
CA VAL A 4 15.35 5.22 -10.95
C VAL A 4 14.06 5.38 -10.16
N SER A 5 13.60 4.30 -9.54
CA SER A 5 12.42 4.28 -8.69
C SER A 5 12.82 4.18 -7.22
N LEU A 6 12.39 5.15 -6.43
CA LEU A 6 12.65 5.20 -4.99
C LEU A 6 11.46 4.77 -4.14
N LEU A 7 10.46 4.11 -4.76
CA LEU A 7 9.31 3.52 -4.06
C LEU A 7 8.74 2.32 -4.84
N PRO A 8 8.27 1.27 -4.14
CA PRO A 8 7.77 0.06 -4.80
C PRO A 8 6.64 0.31 -5.80
N SER A 9 5.69 1.20 -5.48
CA SER A 9 4.56 1.51 -6.38
C SER A 9 5.01 2.10 -7.71
N ALA A 10 6.04 2.97 -7.71
CA ALA A 10 6.58 3.51 -8.96
C ALA A 10 7.29 2.44 -9.79
N THR A 11 8.01 1.52 -9.14
CA THR A 11 8.59 0.34 -9.80
C THR A 11 7.50 -0.47 -10.51
N GLU A 12 6.39 -0.75 -9.83
CA GLU A 12 5.25 -1.46 -10.41
C GLU A 12 4.60 -0.70 -11.58
N ILE A 13 4.47 0.62 -11.46
CA ILE A 13 3.92 1.48 -12.53
C ILE A 13 4.84 1.42 -13.76
N VAL A 14 6.15 1.65 -13.58
CA VAL A 14 7.13 1.64 -14.69
C VAL A 14 7.11 0.28 -15.41
N CYS A 15 7.07 -0.82 -14.66
CA CYS A 15 6.97 -2.16 -15.25
C CYS A 15 5.63 -2.39 -15.97
N ALA A 16 4.52 -1.94 -15.39
CA ALA A 16 3.19 -2.13 -15.96
C ALA A 16 3.00 -1.41 -17.29
N ILE A 17 3.63 -0.24 -17.48
CA ILE A 17 3.59 0.50 -18.75
C ILE A 17 4.69 0.08 -19.74
N GLY A 18 5.39 -1.06 -19.46
CA GLY A 18 6.33 -1.69 -20.38
C GLY A 18 7.74 -1.12 -20.38
N LEU A 19 8.14 -0.36 -19.34
CA LEU A 19 9.45 0.30 -19.24
C LEU A 19 10.41 -0.41 -18.25
N GLU A 20 10.26 -1.71 -18.06
CA GLU A 20 11.12 -2.47 -17.16
C GLU A 20 12.61 -2.41 -17.56
N ASP A 21 12.92 -2.42 -18.85
CA ASP A 21 14.30 -2.36 -19.34
C ASP A 21 14.95 -0.99 -19.09
N GLU A 22 14.17 0.08 -19.04
CA GLU A 22 14.59 1.45 -18.72
C GLU A 22 14.80 1.68 -17.24
N LEU A 23 14.25 0.82 -16.37
CA LEU A 23 14.41 0.88 -14.93
C LEU A 23 15.82 0.41 -14.54
N VAL A 24 16.71 1.36 -14.27
CA VAL A 24 18.14 1.11 -14.00
C VAL A 24 18.49 1.02 -12.51
N GLY A 25 17.61 1.46 -11.63
CA GLY A 25 17.79 1.41 -10.17
C GLY A 25 16.47 1.40 -9.42
N ILE A 26 16.47 0.73 -8.27
CA ILE A 26 15.28 0.54 -7.42
C ILE A 26 15.60 0.78 -5.95
N THR A 27 14.58 0.84 -5.09
CA THR A 27 14.73 0.78 -3.63
C THR A 27 14.84 -0.67 -3.15
N HIS A 28 15.40 -0.85 -1.95
CA HIS A 28 15.49 -2.16 -1.29
C HIS A 28 14.12 -2.76 -0.93
N GLU A 29 13.05 -1.97 -0.96
CA GLU A 29 11.67 -2.41 -0.74
C GLU A 29 10.97 -2.93 -2.01
N CYS A 30 11.63 -2.84 -3.18
CA CYS A 30 11.04 -3.29 -4.44
C CYS A 30 11.17 -4.80 -4.60
N ASP A 31 10.06 -5.50 -4.64
CA ASP A 31 9.96 -6.97 -4.73
C ASP A 31 9.06 -7.44 -5.89
N TRP A 32 8.37 -6.49 -6.56
CA TRP A 32 7.44 -6.79 -7.63
C TRP A 32 7.61 -5.86 -8.85
N PRO A 33 7.48 -6.41 -10.09
CA PRO A 33 7.42 -7.85 -10.41
C PRO A 33 8.73 -8.58 -10.05
N PRO A 34 8.73 -9.93 -9.95
CA PRO A 34 9.95 -10.67 -9.57
C PRO A 34 11.17 -10.43 -10.46
N SER A 35 10.96 -9.99 -11.69
CA SER A 35 12.03 -9.65 -12.66
C SER A 35 12.89 -8.46 -12.22
N VAL A 36 12.41 -7.58 -11.32
CA VAL A 36 13.19 -6.44 -10.85
C VAL A 36 14.23 -6.79 -9.77
N LEU A 37 14.12 -7.97 -9.14
CA LEU A 37 14.99 -8.38 -8.02
C LEU A 37 16.50 -8.41 -8.30
N GLY A 38 16.89 -8.38 -9.57
CA GLY A 38 18.30 -8.32 -9.99
C GLY A 38 18.81 -6.91 -10.29
N LYS A 39 17.98 -5.87 -10.18
CA LYS A 39 18.36 -4.49 -10.50
C LYS A 39 19.18 -3.85 -9.37
N PRO A 40 20.04 -2.85 -9.69
CA PRO A 40 20.80 -2.11 -8.69
C PRO A 40 19.87 -1.46 -7.65
N VAL A 41 20.22 -1.64 -6.37
CA VAL A 41 19.50 -1.04 -5.24
C VAL A 41 20.24 0.21 -4.80
N VAL A 42 19.53 1.35 -4.74
CA VAL A 42 20.10 2.68 -4.41
C VAL A 42 19.66 3.23 -3.05
N THR A 43 18.97 2.42 -2.25
CA THR A 43 18.55 2.82 -0.90
C THR A 43 18.86 1.72 0.11
N ARG A 44 18.90 2.09 1.39
CA ARG A 44 18.96 1.14 2.49
C ARG A 44 18.16 1.64 3.69
N SER A 45 17.67 0.73 4.52
CA SER A 45 17.16 1.09 5.84
C SER A 45 18.29 1.65 6.72
N THR A 46 17.99 2.67 7.51
CA THR A 46 18.90 3.21 8.53
C THR A 46 18.74 2.52 9.88
N HIS A 47 17.72 1.67 10.02
CA HIS A 47 17.39 0.95 11.23
C HIS A 47 17.29 -0.54 10.93
N ASP A 48 17.76 -1.37 11.84
CA ASP A 48 17.59 -2.82 11.76
C ASP A 48 16.27 -3.18 12.46
N LEU A 49 15.20 -3.25 11.67
CA LEU A 49 13.83 -3.50 12.14
C LEU A 49 13.30 -4.86 11.65
N ILE A 50 14.15 -5.68 11.05
CA ILE A 50 13.77 -7.00 10.55
C ILE A 50 13.24 -7.83 11.72
N ASP A 51 12.06 -8.44 11.56
CA ASP A 51 11.37 -9.27 12.55
C ASP A 51 11.03 -8.58 13.89
N ALA A 52 11.15 -7.25 13.99
CA ALA A 52 10.77 -6.53 15.21
C ALA A 52 9.23 -6.47 15.34
N PRO A 53 8.68 -6.60 16.58
CA PRO A 53 7.24 -6.39 16.81
C PRO A 53 6.80 -4.96 16.40
N SER A 54 5.55 -4.81 15.97
CA SER A 54 4.99 -3.53 15.52
C SER A 54 5.17 -2.40 16.56
N ARG A 55 5.06 -2.69 17.86
CA ARG A 55 5.36 -1.72 18.93
C ARG A 55 6.79 -1.19 18.85
N THR A 56 7.77 -2.06 18.69
CA THR A 56 9.19 -1.67 18.63
C THR A 56 9.45 -0.80 17.40
N ILE A 57 8.89 -1.17 16.26
CA ILE A 57 8.99 -0.39 15.02
C ILE A 57 8.35 0.97 15.22
N HIS A 58 7.13 1.04 15.76
CA HIS A 58 6.43 2.28 16.04
C HIS A 58 7.24 3.24 16.91
N ASP A 59 7.81 2.74 18.00
CA ASP A 59 8.59 3.55 18.95
C ASP A 59 9.87 4.11 18.28
N GLN A 60 10.56 3.29 17.46
CA GLN A 60 11.75 3.72 16.74
C GLN A 60 11.42 4.73 15.62
N VAL A 61 10.37 4.48 14.84
CA VAL A 61 9.88 5.40 13.81
C VAL A 61 9.52 6.75 14.42
N THR A 62 8.77 6.73 15.53
CA THR A 62 8.36 7.95 16.24
C THR A 62 9.58 8.71 16.76
N ALA A 63 10.56 8.03 17.33
CA ALA A 63 11.81 8.64 17.80
C ALA A 63 12.62 9.24 16.65
N ALA A 64 12.75 8.57 15.52
CA ALA A 64 13.44 9.05 14.33
C ALA A 64 12.78 10.31 13.77
N MET A 65 11.44 10.31 13.66
CA MET A 65 10.68 11.48 13.19
C MET A 65 10.88 12.71 14.10
N HIS A 66 10.82 12.53 15.41
CA HIS A 66 11.08 13.61 16.37
C HIS A 66 12.54 14.10 16.31
N GLY A 67 13.48 13.20 16.00
CA GLY A 67 14.89 13.54 15.82
C GLY A 67 15.23 14.18 14.47
N GLY A 68 14.27 14.24 13.53
CA GLY A 68 14.49 14.74 12.17
C GLY A 68 15.35 13.80 11.30
N SER A 69 15.44 12.50 11.68
CA SER A 69 16.20 11.49 10.94
C SER A 69 15.30 10.80 9.91
N SER A 70 15.86 10.49 8.74
CA SER A 70 15.19 9.65 7.75
C SER A 70 15.32 8.17 8.13
N LEU A 71 14.29 7.38 7.88
CA LEU A 71 14.30 5.92 8.05
C LEU A 71 15.07 5.22 6.92
N TYR A 72 15.29 5.92 5.82
CA TYR A 72 15.98 5.44 4.65
C TYR A 72 17.15 6.33 4.32
N ALA A 73 18.24 5.74 3.83
CA ALA A 73 19.38 6.45 3.30
C ALA A 73 19.51 6.18 1.80
N LEU A 74 19.72 7.24 1.03
CA LEU A 74 20.02 7.17 -0.40
C LEU A 74 21.51 6.92 -0.60
N ASP A 75 21.88 6.00 -1.46
CA ASP A 75 23.25 5.77 -1.91
C ASP A 75 23.56 6.75 -3.06
N GLU A 76 24.12 7.90 -2.73
CA GLU A 76 24.44 8.97 -3.69
C GLU A 76 25.44 8.51 -4.77
N GLU A 77 26.43 7.67 -4.40
CA GLU A 77 27.44 7.18 -5.34
C GLU A 77 26.81 6.17 -6.34
N ALA A 78 25.97 5.27 -5.85
CA ALA A 78 25.23 4.35 -6.69
C ALA A 78 24.26 5.09 -7.61
N LEU A 79 23.52 6.07 -7.10
CA LEU A 79 22.61 6.88 -7.92
C LEU A 79 23.36 7.64 -9.01
N ALA A 80 24.49 8.28 -8.68
CA ALA A 80 25.33 8.99 -9.65
C ALA A 80 25.90 8.06 -10.74
N ALA A 81 26.35 6.87 -10.34
CA ALA A 81 26.89 5.87 -11.29
C ALA A 81 25.82 5.35 -12.26
N LEU A 82 24.57 5.33 -11.86
CA LEU A 82 23.44 4.96 -12.73
C LEU A 82 23.08 6.05 -13.74
N ALA A 83 23.52 7.30 -13.55
CA ALA A 83 23.24 8.44 -14.44
C ALA A 83 21.77 8.43 -14.92
N PRO A 84 20.77 8.55 -14.02
CA PRO A 84 19.36 8.53 -14.41
C PRO A 84 18.95 9.82 -15.13
N ASP A 85 17.98 9.71 -16.03
CA ASP A 85 17.29 10.84 -16.63
C ASP A 85 16.08 11.26 -15.76
N LEU A 86 15.45 10.25 -15.10
CA LEU A 86 14.25 10.42 -14.30
C LEU A 86 14.39 9.68 -12.96
N VAL A 87 14.08 10.36 -11.87
CA VAL A 87 13.97 9.78 -10.51
C VAL A 87 12.53 9.96 -10.02
N ILE A 88 11.91 8.86 -9.61
CA ILE A 88 10.52 8.86 -9.11
C ILE A 88 10.53 8.61 -7.61
N THR A 89 9.93 9.50 -6.84
CA THR A 89 9.84 9.45 -5.37
C THR A 89 8.46 9.86 -4.87
N GLN A 90 8.30 10.03 -3.55
CA GLN A 90 7.08 10.56 -2.92
C GLN A 90 7.41 11.45 -1.71
N GLU A 91 6.48 12.32 -1.34
CA GLU A 91 6.49 13.11 -0.10
C GLU A 91 5.32 12.75 0.83
N LEU A 92 4.38 11.93 0.35
CA LEU A 92 3.14 11.59 1.05
C LEU A 92 3.39 11.00 2.45
N CYS A 93 4.40 10.15 2.56
CA CYS A 93 4.76 9.45 3.79
C CYS A 93 6.29 9.38 3.91
N ARG A 94 6.88 10.17 4.82
CA ARG A 94 8.33 10.14 5.10
C ARG A 94 8.79 8.84 5.79
N VAL A 95 7.85 8.02 6.20
CA VAL A 95 8.10 6.70 6.81
C VAL A 95 8.25 5.61 5.74
N CYS A 96 7.74 5.85 4.51
CA CYS A 96 7.61 4.82 3.49
C CYS A 96 8.62 4.95 2.34
N ALA A 97 9.28 6.10 2.20
CA ALA A 97 10.30 6.35 1.16
C ALA A 97 11.21 7.52 1.52
N VAL A 98 12.30 7.68 0.75
CA VAL A 98 13.15 8.88 0.82
C VAL A 98 12.34 10.07 0.32
N GLY A 99 12.29 11.15 1.11
CA GLY A 99 11.48 12.33 0.82
C GLY A 99 11.96 13.10 -0.41
N TYR A 100 11.01 13.73 -1.12
CA TYR A 100 11.28 14.48 -2.35
C TYR A 100 12.34 15.58 -2.18
N GLU A 101 12.32 16.34 -1.08
CA GLU A 101 13.31 17.39 -0.82
C GLU A 101 14.73 16.83 -0.70
N GLU A 102 14.91 15.73 0.04
CA GLU A 102 16.21 15.06 0.21
C GLU A 102 16.74 14.55 -1.13
N VAL A 103 15.88 13.88 -1.91
CA VAL A 103 16.24 13.40 -3.27
C VAL A 103 16.63 14.56 -4.18
N ASN A 104 15.86 15.65 -4.19
CA ASN A 104 16.15 16.83 -5.00
C ASN A 104 17.49 17.51 -4.64
N GLU A 105 17.83 17.54 -3.36
CA GLU A 105 19.13 18.07 -2.93
C GLU A 105 20.28 17.20 -3.40
N VAL A 106 20.14 15.87 -3.32
CA VAL A 106 21.15 14.92 -3.81
C VAL A 106 21.31 15.03 -5.33
N VAL A 107 20.19 14.98 -6.06
CA VAL A 107 20.17 15.04 -7.53
C VAL A 107 20.83 16.32 -8.04
N ARG A 108 20.54 17.49 -7.44
CA ARG A 108 21.19 18.77 -7.82
C ARG A 108 22.70 18.78 -7.62
N ARG A 109 23.22 17.95 -6.70
CA ARG A 109 24.67 17.80 -6.51
C ARG A 109 25.31 16.89 -7.55
N ILE A 110 24.54 15.91 -8.06
CA ILE A 110 25.00 14.94 -9.06
C ILE A 110 24.96 15.56 -10.46
N ASP A 111 23.77 15.94 -10.92
CA ASP A 111 23.51 16.57 -12.22
C ASP A 111 22.22 17.39 -12.16
N ALA A 112 22.27 18.64 -12.63
CA ALA A 112 21.11 19.53 -12.63
C ALA A 112 20.06 19.18 -13.70
N ASP A 113 20.40 18.34 -14.67
CA ASP A 113 19.49 17.94 -15.76
C ASP A 113 18.63 16.72 -15.42
N ILE A 114 18.86 16.05 -14.27
CA ILE A 114 18.03 14.94 -13.81
C ILE A 114 16.65 15.46 -13.38
N THR A 115 15.60 14.88 -13.96
CA THR A 115 14.23 15.18 -13.56
C THR A 115 13.82 14.37 -12.33
N VAL A 116 13.23 15.02 -11.32
CA VAL A 116 12.67 14.35 -10.14
C VAL A 116 11.16 14.61 -10.09
N ILE A 117 10.37 13.54 -9.98
CA ILE A 117 8.91 13.66 -9.78
C ILE A 117 8.48 13.02 -8.48
N SER A 118 7.44 13.58 -7.86
CA SER A 118 6.81 13.03 -6.66
C SER A 118 5.41 12.52 -7.01
N LEU A 119 5.09 11.29 -6.56
CA LEU A 119 3.77 10.69 -6.73
C LEU A 119 3.06 10.65 -5.37
N GLU A 120 1.94 11.38 -5.25
CA GLU A 120 1.24 11.59 -3.97
C GLU A 120 -0.26 11.29 -4.06
N PRO A 121 -0.66 10.09 -4.50
CA PRO A 121 -2.07 9.76 -4.59
C PRO A 121 -2.66 9.51 -3.21
N THR A 122 -3.87 10.01 -2.97
CA THR A 122 -4.66 9.75 -1.77
C THR A 122 -5.99 9.04 -2.05
N SER A 123 -6.24 8.70 -3.32
CA SER A 123 -7.44 8.03 -3.80
C SER A 123 -7.10 7.08 -4.95
N ILE A 124 -8.04 6.19 -5.31
CA ILE A 124 -7.87 5.28 -6.45
C ILE A 124 -7.70 6.05 -7.76
N GLU A 125 -8.47 7.12 -7.96
CA GLU A 125 -8.32 7.96 -9.16
C GLU A 125 -6.97 8.71 -9.15
N GLY A 126 -6.47 9.10 -7.98
CA GLY A 126 -5.12 9.65 -7.83
C GLY A 126 -4.03 8.65 -8.23
N ILE A 127 -4.22 7.35 -7.95
CA ILE A 127 -3.31 6.29 -8.39
C ILE A 127 -3.33 6.15 -9.91
N PHE A 128 -4.49 6.18 -10.53
CA PHE A 128 -4.61 6.17 -12.00
C PHE A 128 -3.95 7.40 -12.63
N HIS A 129 -4.09 8.57 -12.00
CA HIS A 129 -3.39 9.77 -12.43
C HIS A 129 -1.86 9.62 -12.30
N SER A 130 -1.35 8.97 -11.26
CA SER A 130 0.08 8.69 -11.12
C SER A 130 0.61 7.81 -12.26
N ILE A 131 -0.14 6.78 -12.68
CA ILE A 131 0.22 5.95 -13.84
C ILE A 131 0.28 6.81 -15.11
N SER A 132 -0.74 7.65 -15.35
CA SER A 132 -0.77 8.55 -16.51
C SER A 132 0.37 9.58 -16.48
N THR A 133 0.73 10.09 -15.29
CA THR A 133 1.84 11.03 -15.12
C THR A 133 3.17 10.39 -15.50
N VAL A 134 3.44 9.17 -15.03
CA VAL A 134 4.67 8.44 -15.40
C VAL A 134 4.68 8.18 -16.89
N GLY A 135 3.57 7.73 -17.50
CA GLY A 135 3.45 7.52 -18.95
C GLY A 135 3.78 8.77 -19.76
N SER A 136 3.26 9.93 -19.34
CA SER A 136 3.53 11.22 -20.00
C SER A 136 4.99 11.67 -19.85
N MET A 137 5.58 11.49 -18.66
CA MET A 137 6.99 11.84 -18.42
C MET A 137 7.97 10.95 -19.18
N THR A 138 7.53 9.76 -19.58
CA THR A 138 8.36 8.77 -20.28
C THR A 138 7.97 8.58 -21.75
N GLU A 139 7.06 9.40 -22.27
CA GLU A 139 6.59 9.40 -23.67
C GLU A 139 5.94 8.07 -24.12
N VAL A 140 5.24 7.40 -23.18
CA VAL A 140 4.50 6.14 -23.42
C VAL A 140 3.02 6.28 -22.96
N GLU A 141 2.40 7.40 -23.29
CA GLU A 141 1.03 7.74 -22.88
C GLU A 141 0.03 6.65 -23.26
N ASP A 142 0.14 6.08 -24.46
CA ASP A 142 -0.79 5.04 -24.94
C ASP A 142 -0.74 3.80 -24.04
N ALA A 143 0.46 3.37 -23.65
CA ALA A 143 0.61 2.22 -22.74
C ALA A 143 0.04 2.51 -21.34
N ALA A 144 0.21 3.74 -20.84
CA ALA A 144 -0.37 4.15 -19.56
C ALA A 144 -1.91 4.23 -19.63
N VAL A 145 -2.46 4.68 -20.75
CA VAL A 145 -3.92 4.66 -21.00
C VAL A 145 -4.44 3.23 -20.99
N ASP A 146 -3.81 2.30 -21.71
CA ASP A 146 -4.23 0.89 -21.75
C ASP A 146 -4.24 0.26 -20.36
N VAL A 147 -3.20 0.52 -19.55
CA VAL A 147 -3.14 0.04 -18.16
C VAL A 147 -4.28 0.61 -17.32
N VAL A 148 -4.50 1.93 -17.37
CA VAL A 148 -5.56 2.59 -16.59
C VAL A 148 -6.94 2.11 -17.03
N GLU A 149 -7.20 1.94 -18.33
CA GLU A 149 -8.49 1.44 -18.84
C GLU A 149 -8.71 0.01 -18.35
N GLY A 150 -7.72 -0.87 -18.41
CA GLY A 150 -7.83 -2.24 -17.89
C GLY A 150 -8.13 -2.29 -16.39
N LEU A 151 -7.50 -1.41 -15.58
CA LEU A 151 -7.78 -1.30 -14.14
C LEU A 151 -9.19 -0.77 -13.88
N ARG A 152 -9.68 0.20 -14.66
CA ARG A 152 -11.04 0.73 -14.57
C ARG A 152 -12.10 -0.29 -14.96
N GLU A 153 -11.83 -1.10 -15.95
CA GLU A 153 -12.73 -2.20 -16.35
C GLU A 153 -12.90 -3.21 -15.22
N ARG A 154 -11.80 -3.63 -14.59
CA ARG A 154 -11.83 -4.53 -13.43
C ARG A 154 -12.60 -3.92 -12.27
N LEU A 155 -12.29 -2.67 -11.90
CA LEU A 155 -12.99 -1.94 -10.84
C LEU A 155 -14.50 -1.86 -11.13
N SER A 156 -14.88 -1.49 -12.35
CA SER A 156 -16.28 -1.39 -12.76
C SER A 156 -17.00 -2.75 -12.71
N ALA A 157 -16.29 -3.85 -12.95
CA ALA A 157 -16.85 -5.20 -12.81
C ALA A 157 -17.18 -5.50 -11.34
N VAL A 158 -16.27 -5.18 -10.41
CA VAL A 158 -16.52 -5.32 -8.97
C VAL A 158 -17.71 -4.46 -8.53
N GLU A 159 -17.72 -3.17 -8.87
CA GLU A 159 -18.77 -2.23 -8.47
C GLU A 159 -20.15 -2.63 -8.99
N ARG A 160 -20.24 -3.09 -10.24
CA ARG A 160 -21.49 -3.61 -10.81
C ARG A 160 -21.98 -4.81 -10.00
N ARG A 161 -21.09 -5.75 -9.67
CA ARG A 161 -21.45 -6.92 -8.88
C ARG A 161 -21.90 -6.55 -7.47
N VAL A 162 -21.20 -5.62 -6.80
CA VAL A 162 -21.61 -5.07 -5.50
C VAL A 162 -23.01 -4.46 -5.58
N SER A 163 -23.31 -3.68 -6.64
CA SER A 163 -24.64 -3.08 -6.84
C SER A 163 -25.71 -4.16 -7.00
N GLU A 164 -25.50 -5.17 -7.84
CA GLU A 164 -26.41 -6.29 -8.03
C GLU A 164 -26.71 -7.03 -6.71
N ARG A 165 -25.66 -7.23 -5.88
CA ARG A 165 -25.82 -7.88 -4.56
C ARG A 165 -26.61 -7.01 -3.59
N ARG A 166 -26.43 -5.68 -3.59
CA ARG A 166 -27.22 -4.74 -2.81
C ARG A 166 -28.67 -4.70 -3.25
N ASP A 167 -28.94 -4.70 -4.55
CA ASP A 167 -30.30 -4.76 -5.10
C ASP A 167 -31.01 -6.05 -4.74
N ALA A 168 -30.26 -7.15 -4.58
CA ALA A 168 -30.74 -8.41 -4.03
C ALA A 168 -30.91 -8.43 -2.50
N GLY A 169 -30.71 -7.29 -1.83
CA GLY A 169 -30.95 -7.12 -0.38
C GLY A 169 -29.73 -7.33 0.51
N ARG A 170 -28.54 -7.56 -0.03
CA ARG A 170 -27.33 -7.69 0.77
C ARG A 170 -26.93 -6.34 1.38
N GLN A 171 -26.75 -6.32 2.68
CA GLN A 171 -26.25 -5.14 3.37
C GLN A 171 -24.70 -5.12 3.36
N PRO A 172 -24.07 -3.94 3.21
CA PRO A 172 -22.63 -3.82 3.36
C PRO A 172 -22.20 -4.21 4.78
N PRO A 173 -21.22 -5.12 4.94
CA PRO A 173 -20.70 -5.44 6.26
C PRO A 173 -20.01 -4.21 6.87
N ARG A 174 -20.12 -4.09 8.20
CA ARG A 174 -19.40 -3.08 8.99
C ARG A 174 -17.97 -3.57 9.21
N VAL A 175 -17.02 -2.82 8.73
CA VAL A 175 -15.61 -3.20 8.66
C VAL A 175 -14.75 -2.24 9.47
N VAL A 176 -13.69 -2.74 10.08
CA VAL A 176 -12.55 -1.94 10.52
C VAL A 176 -11.30 -2.48 9.84
N GLY A 177 -10.59 -1.62 9.11
CA GLY A 177 -9.25 -1.88 8.61
C GLY A 177 -8.20 -1.30 9.56
N LEU A 178 -7.18 -2.10 9.88
CA LEU A 178 -6.03 -1.67 10.70
C LEU A 178 -4.75 -1.76 9.86
N GLU A 179 -4.13 -0.61 9.60
CA GLU A 179 -2.84 -0.55 8.88
C GLU A 179 -1.62 -0.55 9.79
N TRP A 180 -1.82 -0.68 11.10
CA TRP A 180 -0.81 -0.98 12.12
C TRP A 180 -1.49 -1.62 13.32
N LEU A 181 -0.79 -2.53 14.04
CA LEU A 181 -1.43 -3.37 15.05
C LEU A 181 -1.13 -2.94 16.49
N ASP A 182 0.07 -2.43 16.77
CA ASP A 182 0.44 -1.99 18.12
C ASP A 182 1.35 -0.74 18.08
N PRO A 183 0.81 0.45 18.45
CA PRO A 183 -0.61 0.73 18.74
C PRO A 183 -1.47 0.59 17.46
N PRO A 184 -2.78 0.31 17.56
CA PRO A 184 -3.60 0.18 16.36
C PRO A 184 -3.76 1.51 15.63
N PHE A 185 -3.66 1.46 14.28
CA PHE A 185 -3.96 2.58 13.40
C PHE A 185 -5.09 2.19 12.45
N ALA A 186 -6.12 3.03 12.39
CA ALA A 186 -7.15 2.92 11.38
C ALA A 186 -6.58 3.32 10.01
N VAL A 187 -7.03 2.61 8.97
CA VAL A 187 -6.61 2.81 7.58
C VAL A 187 -6.88 4.23 7.08
N GLY A 188 -6.06 4.67 6.14
CA GLY A 188 -6.16 5.99 5.53
C GLY A 188 -5.95 5.99 4.02
N HIS A 189 -5.79 7.19 3.44
CA HIS A 189 -5.55 7.45 2.03
C HIS A 189 -6.60 6.79 1.12
N TRP A 190 -6.22 5.85 0.26
CA TRP A 190 -7.11 5.13 -0.67
C TRP A 190 -7.76 3.88 -0.07
N VAL A 191 -7.28 3.38 1.10
CA VAL A 191 -7.73 2.09 1.65
C VAL A 191 -9.20 2.11 2.10
N PRO A 192 -9.73 3.15 2.78
CA PRO A 192 -11.17 3.23 3.05
C PRO A 192 -12.00 3.20 1.75
N GLU A 193 -11.51 3.84 0.68
CA GLU A 193 -12.14 3.77 -0.65
C GLU A 193 -12.10 2.35 -1.23
N GLN A 194 -10.98 1.59 -1.07
CA GLN A 194 -10.93 0.17 -1.48
C GLN A 194 -12.02 -0.65 -0.77
N ILE A 195 -12.13 -0.53 0.55
CA ILE A 195 -13.15 -1.23 1.35
C ILE A 195 -14.56 -0.90 0.84
N ARG A 196 -14.85 0.37 0.61
CA ARG A 196 -16.14 0.84 0.12
C ARG A 196 -16.46 0.34 -1.30
N ARG A 197 -15.49 0.39 -2.21
CA ARG A 197 -15.62 -0.10 -3.60
C ARG A 197 -15.83 -1.62 -3.64
N ALA A 198 -15.20 -2.34 -2.73
CA ALA A 198 -15.37 -3.78 -2.53
C ALA A 198 -16.72 -4.16 -1.88
N GLY A 199 -17.54 -3.18 -1.47
CA GLY A 199 -18.89 -3.40 -0.93
C GLY A 199 -19.00 -3.34 0.59
N GLY A 200 -17.94 -3.04 1.33
CA GLY A 200 -17.93 -2.83 2.77
C GLY A 200 -18.27 -1.41 3.20
N TRP A 201 -18.33 -1.21 4.50
CA TRP A 201 -18.44 0.08 5.14
C TRP A 201 -17.37 0.19 6.24
N ASP A 202 -16.29 0.91 5.95
CA ASP A 202 -15.27 1.17 6.94
C ASP A 202 -15.77 2.16 8.00
N LEU A 203 -15.56 1.82 9.27
CA LEU A 203 -16.15 2.54 10.41
C LEU A 203 -15.21 3.56 11.03
N LEU A 204 -13.89 3.46 10.79
CA LEU A 204 -12.87 4.30 11.44
C LEU A 204 -12.03 5.11 10.47
N GLY A 205 -11.80 4.61 9.27
CA GLY A 205 -11.06 5.31 8.22
C GLY A 205 -11.94 6.32 7.47
N ALA A 206 -11.30 7.22 6.72
CA ALA A 206 -11.98 8.18 5.86
C ALA A 206 -11.24 8.32 4.53
N ASP A 207 -11.99 8.30 3.42
CA ASP A 207 -11.45 8.42 2.06
C ASP A 207 -10.53 9.65 1.94
N GLY A 208 -9.30 9.44 1.48
CA GLY A 208 -8.31 10.49 1.26
C GLY A 208 -7.66 11.09 2.51
N ALA A 209 -8.15 10.76 3.69
CA ALA A 209 -7.55 11.22 4.95
C ALA A 209 -6.29 10.41 5.29
N LYS A 210 -5.39 10.99 6.08
CA LYS A 210 -4.25 10.23 6.62
C LYS A 210 -4.74 9.16 7.60
N ALA A 211 -4.02 8.05 7.65
CA ALA A 211 -4.16 7.07 8.71
C ALA A 211 -4.05 7.74 10.09
N ARG A 212 -4.80 7.25 11.04
CA ARG A 212 -4.77 7.78 12.41
C ARG A 212 -4.62 6.67 13.44
N GLN A 213 -3.89 6.96 14.48
CA GLN A 213 -3.89 6.09 15.63
C GLN A 213 -5.30 5.99 16.21
N THR A 214 -5.71 4.78 16.54
CA THR A 214 -6.97 4.46 17.21
C THR A 214 -6.69 3.70 18.51
N THR A 215 -7.73 3.21 19.15
CA THR A 215 -7.64 2.36 20.34
C THR A 215 -8.53 1.14 20.18
N TRP A 216 -8.22 0.07 20.89
CA TRP A 216 -9.11 -1.09 20.93
C TRP A 216 -10.50 -0.77 21.47
N ASP A 217 -10.62 0.22 22.37
CA ASP A 217 -11.91 0.69 22.88
C ASP A 217 -12.74 1.38 21.78
N GLU A 218 -12.11 2.20 20.90
CA GLU A 218 -12.80 2.75 19.72
C GLU A 218 -13.24 1.64 18.75
N VAL A 219 -12.42 0.60 18.56
CA VAL A 219 -12.79 -0.56 17.73
C VAL A 219 -14.00 -1.28 18.35
N LEU A 220 -14.05 -1.43 19.68
CA LEU A 220 -15.21 -2.01 20.37
C LEU A 220 -16.47 -1.17 20.20
N GLU A 221 -16.35 0.15 20.36
CA GLU A 221 -17.50 1.07 20.29
C GLU A 221 -18.18 1.05 18.91
N VAL A 222 -17.42 0.90 17.82
CA VAL A 222 -17.99 0.84 16.46
C VAL A 222 -18.54 -0.54 16.12
N ASP A 223 -18.29 -1.56 16.92
CA ASP A 223 -18.88 -2.90 16.84
C ASP A 223 -18.77 -3.53 15.44
N PRO A 224 -17.54 -3.77 14.91
CA PRO A 224 -17.33 -4.25 13.56
C PRO A 224 -17.76 -5.71 13.37
N GLU A 225 -18.30 -6.01 12.20
CA GLU A 225 -18.64 -7.38 11.79
C GLU A 225 -17.45 -8.12 11.18
N MET A 226 -16.48 -7.37 10.65
CA MET A 226 -15.23 -7.88 10.07
C MET A 226 -14.06 -6.98 10.47
N LEU A 227 -12.89 -7.58 10.67
CA LEU A 227 -11.64 -6.89 10.98
C LEU A 227 -10.58 -7.31 9.95
N PHE A 228 -10.00 -6.35 9.26
CA PHE A 228 -8.89 -6.57 8.35
C PHE A 228 -7.58 -6.05 8.95
N LEU A 229 -6.59 -6.93 9.04
CA LEU A 229 -5.24 -6.64 9.51
C LEU A 229 -4.34 -6.51 8.28
N MET A 230 -3.91 -5.28 7.99
CA MET A 230 -3.13 -4.93 6.80
C MET A 230 -1.96 -3.99 7.13
N PRO A 231 -1.07 -4.40 8.07
CA PRO A 231 0.02 -3.52 8.50
C PRO A 231 0.89 -3.09 7.33
N CYS A 232 1.21 -1.80 7.32
CA CYS A 232 1.96 -1.17 6.25
C CYS A 232 3.35 -1.81 6.10
N GLY A 233 3.69 -2.23 4.88
CA GLY A 233 4.96 -2.87 4.58
C GLY A 233 5.05 -4.36 4.91
N TYR A 234 4.02 -4.97 5.50
CA TYR A 234 4.01 -6.39 5.85
C TYR A 234 3.33 -7.24 4.77
N HIS A 235 3.98 -8.31 4.38
CA HIS A 235 3.35 -9.39 3.64
C HIS A 235 2.48 -10.26 4.55
N LEU A 236 1.70 -11.16 3.95
CA LEU A 236 0.74 -11.98 4.70
C LEU A 236 1.37 -12.75 5.86
N ALA A 237 2.54 -13.39 5.66
CA ALA A 237 3.20 -14.17 6.70
C ALA A 237 3.61 -13.30 7.90
N GLU A 238 4.18 -12.13 7.64
CA GLU A 238 4.59 -11.15 8.66
C GLU A 238 3.36 -10.59 9.40
N THR A 239 2.27 -10.32 8.68
CA THR A 239 0.99 -9.89 9.29
C THR A 239 0.48 -10.93 10.30
N VAL A 240 0.49 -12.22 9.92
CA VAL A 240 0.05 -13.33 10.80
C VAL A 240 0.96 -13.45 12.03
N GLU A 241 2.27 -13.34 11.83
CA GLU A 241 3.24 -13.41 12.93
C GLU A 241 3.11 -12.25 13.91
N ASP A 242 2.96 -11.02 13.38
CA ASP A 242 2.81 -9.84 14.23
C ASP A 242 1.47 -9.87 14.98
N TRP A 243 0.39 -10.30 14.33
CA TRP A 243 -0.89 -10.52 15.00
C TRP A 243 -0.80 -11.50 16.16
N ALA A 244 -0.09 -12.60 15.99
CA ALA A 244 0.11 -13.59 17.05
C ALA A 244 0.85 -13.03 18.28
N ARG A 245 1.65 -11.98 18.10
CA ARG A 245 2.41 -11.30 19.16
C ARG A 245 1.70 -10.06 19.71
N THR A 246 0.71 -9.52 18.97
CA THR A 246 0.03 -8.27 19.32
C THR A 246 -0.80 -8.45 20.59
N PRO A 247 -0.59 -7.64 21.64
CA PRO A 247 -1.42 -7.67 22.84
C PRO A 247 -2.86 -7.30 22.53
N ARG A 248 -3.79 -8.19 22.83
CA ARG A 248 -5.23 -7.97 22.66
C ARG A 248 -5.89 -7.75 24.02
N PRO A 249 -6.95 -6.89 24.09
CA PRO A 249 -7.76 -6.76 25.29
C PRO A 249 -8.43 -8.09 25.65
N THR A 250 -8.69 -8.32 26.93
CA THR A 250 -9.33 -9.56 27.42
C THR A 250 -10.75 -9.78 26.89
N TRP A 251 -11.39 -8.73 26.41
CA TRP A 251 -12.72 -8.76 25.80
C TRP A 251 -12.70 -8.90 24.26
N PHE A 252 -11.51 -9.02 23.64
CA PHE A 252 -11.38 -9.09 22.17
C PHE A 252 -12.28 -10.17 21.55
N ASP A 253 -12.34 -11.33 22.18
CA ASP A 253 -13.17 -12.46 21.73
C ASP A 253 -14.68 -12.16 21.81
N ASP A 254 -15.07 -11.07 22.46
CA ASP A 254 -16.45 -10.59 22.51
C ASP A 254 -16.85 -9.74 21.29
N LEU A 255 -15.91 -9.27 20.50
CA LEU A 255 -16.21 -8.54 19.26
C LEU A 255 -17.03 -9.40 18.29
N PRO A 256 -18.00 -8.84 17.57
CA PRO A 256 -18.75 -9.55 16.54
C PRO A 256 -17.84 -10.17 15.47
N ALA A 257 -16.78 -9.46 15.06
CA ALA A 257 -15.79 -9.96 14.11
C ALA A 257 -15.10 -11.24 14.64
N ALA A 258 -14.59 -11.22 15.88
CA ALA A 258 -13.92 -12.38 16.49
C ALA A 258 -14.89 -13.56 16.66
N ARG A 259 -16.09 -13.31 17.22
CA ARG A 259 -17.12 -14.36 17.41
C ARG A 259 -17.54 -15.07 16.12
N ARG A 260 -17.44 -14.40 14.99
CA ARG A 260 -17.80 -14.93 13.67
C ARG A 260 -16.62 -15.58 12.94
N GLY A 261 -15.40 -15.54 13.52
CA GLY A 261 -14.18 -15.91 12.82
C GLY A 261 -13.92 -15.01 11.60
N ALA A 262 -14.30 -13.72 11.69
CA ALA A 262 -14.19 -12.74 10.63
C ALA A 262 -13.07 -11.71 10.91
N VAL A 263 -11.97 -12.19 11.44
CA VAL A 263 -10.69 -11.47 11.55
C VAL A 263 -9.76 -12.02 10.47
N PHE A 264 -9.28 -11.15 9.59
CA PHE A 264 -8.51 -11.56 8.41
C PHE A 264 -7.17 -10.83 8.36
N ALA A 265 -6.08 -11.60 8.33
CA ALA A 265 -4.80 -11.08 7.91
C ALA A 265 -4.76 -11.01 6.38
N VAL A 266 -4.30 -9.89 5.84
CA VAL A 266 -4.12 -9.69 4.41
C VAL A 266 -2.69 -9.24 4.11
N ASP A 267 -2.23 -9.41 2.87
CA ASP A 267 -0.94 -8.89 2.42
C ASP A 267 -1.01 -7.36 2.27
N GLY A 268 -0.66 -6.66 3.35
CA GLY A 268 -0.67 -5.20 3.42
C GLY A 268 0.29 -4.58 2.42
N SER A 269 1.50 -5.11 2.31
CA SER A 269 2.53 -4.62 1.40
C SER A 269 2.10 -4.69 -0.06
N SER A 270 1.56 -5.83 -0.51
CA SER A 270 1.24 -6.04 -1.92
C SER A 270 0.03 -5.23 -2.40
N TYR A 271 -1.03 -5.09 -1.57
CA TYR A 271 -2.34 -4.66 -2.07
C TYR A 271 -2.90 -3.40 -1.42
N PHE A 272 -2.33 -2.94 -0.29
CA PHE A 272 -2.91 -1.85 0.50
C PHE A 272 -1.94 -0.70 0.78
N SER A 273 -0.63 -1.00 0.90
CA SER A 273 0.39 0.01 1.24
C SER A 273 1.04 0.66 0.02
N ARG A 274 0.86 0.11 -1.18
CA ARG A 274 1.49 0.56 -2.42
C ARG A 274 0.45 1.15 -3.37
N PRO A 275 0.49 2.48 -3.63
CA PRO A 275 -0.40 3.12 -4.59
C PRO A 275 0.03 2.84 -6.03
N GLY A 276 -0.19 1.63 -6.49
CA GLY A 276 0.18 1.12 -7.82
C GLY A 276 -0.92 0.29 -8.46
N PRO A 277 -0.64 -0.39 -9.58
CA PRO A 277 -1.64 -1.15 -10.34
C PRO A 277 -2.36 -2.23 -9.51
N ARG A 278 -1.68 -2.84 -8.51
CA ARG A 278 -2.24 -3.89 -7.66
C ARG A 278 -3.29 -3.42 -6.65
N VAL A 279 -3.59 -2.11 -6.59
CA VAL A 279 -4.68 -1.58 -5.76
C VAL A 279 -6.02 -2.20 -6.11
N ILE A 280 -6.23 -2.61 -7.37
CA ILE A 280 -7.46 -3.27 -7.82
C ILE A 280 -7.49 -4.73 -7.36
N ASP A 281 -6.32 -5.42 -7.33
CA ASP A 281 -6.23 -6.77 -6.74
C ASP A 281 -6.68 -6.76 -5.27
N GLY A 282 -6.31 -5.70 -4.52
CA GLY A 282 -6.78 -5.49 -3.14
C GLY A 282 -8.29 -5.31 -3.03
N ILE A 283 -8.93 -4.59 -3.97
CA ILE A 283 -10.39 -4.44 -4.01
C ILE A 283 -11.07 -5.77 -4.30
N GLU A 284 -10.58 -6.54 -5.26
CA GLU A 284 -11.09 -7.86 -5.61
C GLU A 284 -10.96 -8.82 -4.43
N LEU A 285 -9.81 -8.81 -3.74
CA LEU A 285 -9.55 -9.59 -2.53
C LEU A 285 -10.55 -9.27 -1.42
N LEU A 286 -10.76 -7.99 -1.11
CA LEU A 286 -11.73 -7.57 -0.10
C LEU A 286 -13.16 -7.96 -0.49
N ALA A 287 -13.54 -7.83 -1.78
CA ALA A 287 -14.86 -8.20 -2.27
C ALA A 287 -15.13 -9.70 -2.09
N GLU A 288 -14.15 -10.55 -2.39
CA GLU A 288 -14.26 -12.01 -2.21
C GLU A 288 -14.36 -12.40 -0.73
N ILE A 289 -13.54 -11.80 0.15
CA ILE A 289 -13.63 -12.06 1.60
C ILE A 289 -14.98 -11.63 2.16
N MET A 290 -15.48 -10.46 1.77
CA MET A 290 -16.73 -9.90 2.29
C MET A 290 -17.98 -10.59 1.71
N ASP A 291 -17.93 -11.12 0.50
CA ASP A 291 -19.06 -11.79 -0.17
C ASP A 291 -18.59 -12.97 -1.03
N PRO A 292 -18.13 -14.09 -0.41
CA PRO A 292 -17.60 -15.24 -1.14
C PRO A 292 -18.61 -15.91 -2.08
N ASP A 293 -19.91 -15.77 -1.83
CA ASP A 293 -20.95 -16.27 -2.75
C ASP A 293 -21.14 -15.37 -3.99
N GLY A 294 -20.79 -14.10 -3.85
CA GLY A 294 -20.86 -13.09 -4.92
C GLY A 294 -19.61 -13.02 -5.77
N PHE A 295 -18.46 -13.30 -5.19
CA PHE A 295 -17.16 -13.18 -5.82
C PHE A 295 -16.40 -14.49 -5.63
N VAL A 296 -16.22 -15.25 -6.69
CA VAL A 296 -15.55 -16.55 -6.66
C VAL A 296 -14.33 -16.48 -7.57
N ASP A 297 -13.17 -16.84 -7.03
CA ASP A 297 -11.88 -16.89 -7.74
C ASP A 297 -11.51 -15.58 -8.45
N VAL A 298 -11.88 -14.43 -7.86
CA VAL A 298 -11.50 -13.10 -8.38
C VAL A 298 -10.26 -12.55 -7.69
N ALA A 299 -10.02 -12.95 -6.44
CA ALA A 299 -8.87 -12.50 -5.66
C ALA A 299 -7.59 -13.25 -6.03
N PRO A 300 -6.40 -12.65 -5.78
CA PRO A 300 -5.14 -13.38 -5.79
C PRO A 300 -5.18 -14.57 -4.82
N ALA A 301 -4.78 -15.75 -5.28
CA ALA A 301 -4.93 -17.02 -4.56
C ALA A 301 -4.25 -17.10 -3.18
N THR A 302 -3.36 -16.17 -2.83
CA THR A 302 -2.51 -16.21 -1.63
C THR A 302 -2.50 -14.91 -0.83
N GLY A 303 -3.45 -14.02 -1.06
CA GLY A 303 -3.40 -12.66 -0.49
C GLY A 303 -3.95 -12.51 0.94
N TRP A 304 -4.57 -13.55 1.53
CA TRP A 304 -5.23 -13.45 2.83
C TRP A 304 -5.40 -14.78 3.55
N THR A 305 -5.67 -14.73 4.86
CA THR A 305 -6.06 -15.88 5.69
C THR A 305 -6.89 -15.42 6.89
N PRO A 306 -7.90 -16.20 7.34
CA PRO A 306 -8.52 -15.93 8.64
C PRO A 306 -7.52 -16.19 9.77
N VAL A 307 -7.63 -15.40 10.85
CA VAL A 307 -6.81 -15.51 12.06
C VAL A 307 -7.67 -15.45 13.32
N ASP A 308 -7.19 -16.10 14.40
CA ASP A 308 -7.86 -16.16 15.71
C ASP A 308 -7.39 -15.05 16.66
#